data_0512d322bbe47d5a549353c3db592c56
#
_entry.id   0512d322bbe47d5a549353c3db592c56
#
_cell.length_a   1.000
_cell.length_b   1.000
_cell.length_c   1.000
_cell.angle_alpha   90.00
_cell.angle_beta   90.00
_cell.angle_gamma   90.00
#
_symmetry.space_group_name_H-M   'P 1'
#
loop_
_entity.id
_entity.type
_entity.pdbx_description
1 polymer ?
#
loop_
_entity_poly.entity_id
_entity_poly.type
_entity_poly.pdbx_seq_one_letter_code
_entity_poly.pdbx_strand_id
1 'polypeptide(L)'
;MSVTNCTSCGAAVAIKNRFSKILVCEYCGTHHRIKDGSIDIIGKFAKLADFPSLLKPGSTGTILGSPFTALGRIRYNYGGGFFDEWFVDLDGDKGWLTDDEGSWSLYNDLYEAVDIPDIGQVKAGQNIMVGDKKVMIKEKGKAVVEGAEGELYFYVEPGSEIIYFDAVSEGRKIAIEISDNEVEVFSGR
;
A
#
# COMPACT_ATOMS: atom_id res chain seq x y z
N MET A 1 11.69 8.79 -15.37
CA MET A 1 10.33 8.83 -15.95
C MET A 1 10.40 8.22 -17.34
N SER A 2 9.59 7.22 -17.61
CA SER A 2 9.44 6.62 -18.95
C SER A 2 7.96 6.65 -19.35
N VAL A 3 7.69 6.77 -20.65
CA VAL A 3 6.33 6.77 -21.19
C VAL A 3 6.16 5.53 -22.06
N THR A 4 5.06 4.83 -21.90
CA THR A 4 4.69 3.66 -22.69
C THR A 4 3.18 3.69 -22.96
N ASN A 5 2.68 2.74 -23.73
CA ASN A 5 1.24 2.65 -23.99
C ASN A 5 0.63 1.49 -23.18
N CYS A 6 -0.54 1.75 -22.61
CA CYS A 6 -1.34 0.70 -21.99
C CYS A 6 -1.61 -0.41 -23.02
N THR A 7 -1.23 -1.64 -22.70
CA THR A 7 -1.36 -2.78 -23.61
C THR A 7 -2.82 -3.24 -23.78
N SER A 8 -3.76 -2.71 -22.94
CA SER A 8 -5.20 -3.00 -23.05
C SER A 8 -5.96 -1.96 -23.86
N CYS A 9 -5.75 -0.66 -23.62
CA CYS A 9 -6.54 0.42 -24.26
C CYS A 9 -5.73 1.34 -25.18
N GLY A 10 -4.39 1.19 -25.23
CA GLY A 10 -3.51 2.00 -26.07
C GLY A 10 -3.20 3.40 -25.52
N ALA A 11 -3.81 3.83 -24.41
CA ALA A 11 -3.56 5.13 -23.83
C ALA A 11 -2.09 5.28 -23.37
N ALA A 12 -1.51 6.46 -23.56
CA ALA A 12 -0.17 6.76 -23.06
C ALA A 12 -0.20 6.78 -21.52
N VAL A 13 0.72 6.06 -20.90
CA VAL A 13 0.88 5.96 -19.45
C VAL A 13 2.35 6.23 -19.08
N ALA A 14 2.57 6.90 -17.96
CA ALA A 14 3.90 7.25 -17.50
C ALA A 14 4.29 6.45 -16.26
N ILE A 15 5.50 5.89 -16.27
CA ILE A 15 6.14 5.34 -15.07
C ILE A 15 7.03 6.45 -14.50
N LYS A 16 6.70 6.94 -13.32
CA LYS A 16 7.31 8.14 -12.73
C LYS A 16 8.36 7.80 -11.70
N ASN A 17 8.20 6.68 -10.99
CA ASN A 17 9.08 6.31 -9.89
C ASN A 17 9.80 4.98 -10.16
N ARG A 18 11.09 4.91 -9.77
CA ARG A 18 11.96 3.74 -9.96
C ARG A 18 11.58 2.54 -9.08
N PHE A 19 10.87 2.79 -7.98
CA PHE A 19 10.45 1.74 -7.04
C PHE A 19 9.10 1.13 -7.42
N SER A 20 8.38 1.73 -8.37
CA SER A 20 7.08 1.23 -8.82
C SER A 20 7.22 -0.14 -9.50
N LYS A 21 6.46 -1.11 -9.03
CA LYS A 21 6.39 -2.47 -9.59
C LYS A 21 5.11 -2.71 -10.38
N ILE A 22 4.07 -1.93 -10.08
CA ILE A 22 2.74 -2.01 -10.67
C ILE A 22 2.32 -0.64 -11.18
N LEU A 23 1.60 -0.63 -12.29
CA LEU A 23 0.95 0.55 -12.87
C LEU A 23 -0.51 0.23 -13.14
N VAL A 24 -1.40 1.00 -12.56
CA VAL A 24 -2.84 0.96 -12.86
C VAL A 24 -3.13 2.00 -13.92
N CYS A 25 -3.68 1.58 -15.05
CA CYS A 25 -4.04 2.50 -16.13
C CYS A 25 -5.20 3.41 -15.71
N GLU A 26 -4.97 4.71 -15.67
CA GLU A 26 -5.98 5.72 -15.29
C GLU A 26 -7.20 5.76 -16.20
N TYR A 27 -7.07 5.27 -17.44
CA TYR A 27 -8.15 5.27 -18.44
C TYR A 27 -9.05 4.04 -18.35
N CYS A 28 -8.46 2.84 -18.20
CA CYS A 28 -9.23 1.60 -18.30
C CYS A 28 -9.14 0.67 -17.08
N GLY A 29 -8.42 1.05 -16.02
CA GLY A 29 -8.27 0.26 -14.80
C GLY A 29 -7.42 -1.01 -14.94
N THR A 30 -6.79 -1.24 -16.10
CA THR A 30 -5.92 -2.43 -16.27
C THR A 30 -4.67 -2.29 -15.41
N HIS A 31 -4.40 -3.32 -14.62
CA HIS A 31 -3.19 -3.43 -13.81
C HIS A 31 -2.07 -4.06 -14.65
N HIS A 32 -0.92 -3.42 -14.62
CA HIS A 32 0.27 -3.86 -15.34
C HIS A 32 1.41 -4.08 -14.35
N ARG A 33 2.17 -5.16 -14.55
CA ARG A 33 3.46 -5.33 -13.90
C ARG A 33 4.52 -4.57 -14.69
N ILE A 34 5.33 -3.80 -13.98
CA ILE A 34 6.48 -3.10 -14.55
C ILE A 34 7.69 -4.03 -14.45
N LYS A 35 8.33 -4.33 -15.57
CA LYS A 35 9.54 -5.14 -15.63
C LYS A 35 10.47 -4.60 -16.71
N ASP A 36 11.70 -4.25 -16.33
CA ASP A 36 12.75 -3.78 -17.25
C ASP A 36 12.29 -2.69 -18.23
N GLY A 37 11.45 -1.76 -17.78
CA GLY A 37 10.90 -0.67 -18.58
C GLY A 37 9.75 -1.05 -19.51
N SER A 38 9.35 -2.32 -19.54
CA SER A 38 8.13 -2.82 -20.19
C SER A 38 6.97 -2.97 -19.21
N ILE A 39 5.75 -3.08 -19.72
CA ILE A 39 4.56 -3.36 -18.91
C ILE A 39 3.79 -4.55 -19.47
N ASP A 40 3.43 -5.47 -18.58
CA ASP A 40 2.64 -6.66 -18.90
C ASP A 40 1.32 -6.65 -18.11
N ILE A 41 0.22 -7.02 -18.77
CA ILE A 41 -1.09 -7.12 -18.12
C ILE A 41 -1.06 -8.23 -17.07
N ILE A 42 -1.50 -7.93 -15.84
CA ILE A 42 -1.69 -8.90 -14.76
C ILE A 42 -3.16 -9.00 -14.34
N GLY A 43 -3.99 -8.01 -14.66
CA GLY A 43 -5.42 -8.05 -14.39
C GLY A 43 -6.13 -6.84 -14.97
N LYS A 44 -7.45 -6.97 -15.12
CA LYS A 44 -8.33 -5.87 -15.50
C LYS A 44 -9.48 -5.80 -14.52
N PHE A 45 -9.52 -4.72 -13.76
CA PHE A 45 -10.48 -4.53 -12.69
C PHE A 45 -11.29 -3.26 -12.92
N ALA A 46 -12.38 -3.12 -12.18
CA ALA A 46 -13.13 -1.88 -12.17
C ALA A 46 -12.25 -0.75 -11.64
N LYS A 47 -12.37 0.42 -12.27
CA LYS A 47 -11.68 1.63 -11.78
C LYS A 47 -12.22 1.95 -10.39
N LEU A 48 -11.31 2.33 -9.48
CA LEU A 48 -11.68 2.82 -8.16
C LEU A 48 -12.62 4.03 -8.31
N ALA A 49 -13.72 4.03 -7.58
CA ALA A 49 -14.67 5.14 -7.60
C ALA A 49 -14.02 6.42 -7.05
N ASP A 50 -14.47 7.57 -7.53
CA ASP A 50 -14.05 8.87 -7.01
C ASP A 50 -14.66 9.07 -5.62
N PHE A 51 -13.90 8.72 -4.58
CA PHE A 51 -14.23 9.08 -3.20
C PHE A 51 -13.48 10.33 -2.78
N PRO A 52 -14.06 11.14 -1.90
CA PRO A 52 -13.36 12.29 -1.34
C PRO A 52 -12.05 11.84 -0.68
N SER A 53 -10.94 12.34 -1.16
CA SER A 53 -9.62 12.16 -0.58
C SER A 53 -8.85 13.46 -0.71
N LEU A 54 -8.01 13.77 0.27
CA LEU A 54 -7.11 14.91 0.22
C LEU A 54 -6.01 14.75 -0.82
N LEU A 55 -5.70 13.50 -1.18
CA LEU A 55 -4.66 13.16 -2.14
C LEU A 55 -5.26 12.52 -3.41
N LYS A 56 -4.49 12.64 -4.47
CA LYS A 56 -4.64 11.89 -5.74
C LYS A 56 -3.24 11.57 -6.27
N PRO A 57 -3.07 10.60 -7.18
CA PRO A 57 -1.78 10.35 -7.82
C PRO A 57 -1.21 11.64 -8.42
N GLY A 58 0.03 11.98 -8.03
CA GLY A 58 0.71 13.23 -8.39
C GLY A 58 0.56 14.37 -7.38
N SER A 59 -0.22 14.22 -6.32
CA SER A 59 -0.25 15.21 -5.22
C SER A 59 1.10 15.28 -4.54
N THR A 60 1.52 16.50 -4.19
CA THR A 60 2.76 16.77 -3.46
C THR A 60 2.46 17.45 -2.15
N GLY A 61 3.32 17.24 -1.17
CA GLY A 61 3.18 17.84 0.15
C GLY A 61 4.41 17.64 1.01
N THR A 62 4.24 17.91 2.30
CA THR A 62 5.27 17.67 3.32
C THR A 62 4.63 16.97 4.50
N ILE A 63 5.24 15.90 4.97
CA ILE A 63 4.83 15.17 6.18
C ILE A 63 6.03 14.96 7.10
N LEU A 64 5.89 15.32 8.37
CA LEU A 64 6.97 15.26 9.37
C LEU A 64 8.29 15.91 8.91
N GLY A 65 8.19 16.98 8.09
CA GLY A 65 9.33 17.70 7.54
C GLY A 65 9.92 17.12 6.26
N SER A 66 9.48 15.96 5.80
CA SER A 66 9.95 15.35 4.55
C SER A 66 8.98 15.64 3.40
N PRO A 67 9.46 16.09 2.23
CA PRO A 67 8.63 16.27 1.05
C PRO A 67 8.19 14.90 0.51
N PHE A 68 6.99 14.84 -0.04
CA PHE A 68 6.49 13.63 -0.68
C PHE A 68 5.74 13.92 -1.98
N THR A 69 5.68 12.91 -2.84
CA THR A 69 4.79 12.84 -4.01
C THR A 69 3.97 11.56 -3.92
N ALA A 70 2.64 11.66 -3.93
CA ALA A 70 1.75 10.51 -3.97
C ALA A 70 1.84 9.85 -5.36
N LEU A 71 2.13 8.56 -5.40
CA LEU A 71 2.34 7.79 -6.63
C LEU A 71 1.11 6.98 -6.98
N GLY A 72 0.51 6.32 -6.00
CA GLY A 72 -0.68 5.51 -6.16
C GLY A 72 -1.32 5.17 -4.83
N ARG A 73 -2.50 4.57 -4.89
CA ARG A 73 -3.34 4.27 -3.74
C ARG A 73 -3.93 2.88 -3.86
N ILE A 74 -4.01 2.19 -2.73
CA ILE A 74 -4.86 1.03 -2.50
C ILE A 74 -5.92 1.45 -1.50
N ARG A 75 -7.19 1.12 -1.77
CA ARG A 75 -8.29 1.29 -0.82
C ARG A 75 -8.71 -0.04 -0.26
N TYR A 76 -8.83 -0.08 1.05
CA TYR A 76 -9.28 -1.23 1.82
C TYR A 76 -10.62 -0.91 2.51
N ASN A 77 -11.58 -1.83 2.43
CA ASN A 77 -12.87 -1.74 3.09
C ASN A 77 -12.94 -2.77 4.21
N TYR A 78 -13.16 -2.31 5.46
CA TYR A 78 -13.27 -3.19 6.65
C TYR A 78 -14.72 -3.37 7.14
N GLY A 79 -15.71 -3.02 6.29
CA GLY A 79 -17.14 -3.22 6.58
C GLY A 79 -17.78 -2.11 7.41
N GLY A 80 -17.03 -1.40 8.24
CA GLY A 80 -17.48 -0.23 9.00
C GLY A 80 -17.02 1.10 8.41
N GLY A 81 -16.07 1.05 7.49
CA GLY A 81 -15.44 2.18 6.86
C GLY A 81 -14.38 1.71 5.87
N PHE A 82 -13.47 2.60 5.55
CA PHE A 82 -12.35 2.30 4.67
C PHE A 82 -11.09 3.02 5.14
N PHE A 83 -9.94 2.51 4.75
CA PHE A 83 -8.69 3.24 4.81
C PHE A 83 -7.97 3.20 3.47
N ASP A 84 -7.18 4.22 3.21
CA ASP A 84 -6.34 4.34 2.01
C ASP A 84 -4.88 4.17 2.39
N GLU A 85 -4.17 3.34 1.64
CA GLU A 85 -2.73 3.25 1.70
C GLU A 85 -2.14 3.87 0.44
N TRP A 86 -1.35 4.92 0.63
CA TRP A 86 -0.68 5.65 -0.43
C TRP A 86 0.77 5.24 -0.53
N PHE A 87 1.16 4.70 -1.67
CA PHE A 87 2.56 4.60 -2.03
C PHE A 87 3.08 5.97 -2.44
N VAL A 88 4.17 6.42 -1.84
CA VAL A 88 4.72 7.75 -2.06
C VAL A 88 6.22 7.71 -2.36
N ASP A 89 6.67 8.66 -3.17
CA ASP A 89 8.08 9.07 -3.21
C ASP A 89 8.30 10.00 -2.02
N LEU A 90 9.10 9.59 -1.05
CA LEU A 90 9.39 10.31 0.17
C LEU A 90 10.84 10.80 0.12
N ASP A 91 11.03 12.03 -0.37
CA ASP A 91 12.36 12.64 -0.51
C ASP A 91 13.37 11.78 -1.32
N GLY A 92 12.87 11.15 -2.39
CA GLY A 92 13.66 10.27 -3.27
C GLY A 92 13.79 8.82 -2.82
N ASP A 93 13.13 8.43 -1.72
CA ASP A 93 12.99 7.05 -1.26
C ASP A 93 11.52 6.61 -1.27
N LYS A 94 11.27 5.35 -0.98
CA LYS A 94 9.91 4.81 -0.88
C LYS A 94 9.33 5.08 0.50
N GLY A 95 8.02 5.33 0.53
CA GLY A 95 7.26 5.48 1.77
C GLY A 95 5.79 5.11 1.56
N TRP A 96 5.08 4.94 2.66
CA TRP A 96 3.65 4.66 2.68
C TRP A 96 2.95 5.58 3.66
N LEU A 97 1.86 6.18 3.20
CA LEU A 97 0.97 7.00 4.03
C LEU A 97 -0.36 6.26 4.15
N THR A 98 -0.76 5.95 5.36
CA THR A 98 -2.11 5.44 5.63
C THR A 98 -3.00 6.59 6.03
N ASP A 99 -4.15 6.72 5.39
CA ASP A 99 -5.26 7.61 5.76
C ASP A 99 -6.43 6.75 6.23
N ASP A 100 -6.65 6.73 7.53
CA ASP A 100 -7.77 6.06 8.17
C ASP A 100 -8.71 7.13 8.76
N GLU A 101 -9.76 7.45 8.00
CA GLU A 101 -10.78 8.45 8.36
C GLU A 101 -10.19 9.80 8.79
N GLY A 102 -9.10 10.25 8.14
CA GLY A 102 -8.39 11.49 8.43
C GLY A 102 -7.28 11.37 9.48
N SER A 103 -7.05 10.18 10.01
CA SER A 103 -5.89 9.87 10.84
C SER A 103 -4.74 9.39 9.95
N TRP A 104 -3.65 10.16 9.91
CA TRP A 104 -2.52 9.88 9.03
C TRP A 104 -1.37 9.18 9.76
N SER A 105 -0.80 8.19 9.11
CA SER A 105 0.41 7.50 9.55
C SER A 105 1.43 7.43 8.42
N LEU A 106 2.72 7.62 8.76
CA LEU A 106 3.82 7.50 7.81
C LEU A 106 4.65 6.27 8.16
N TYR A 107 4.85 5.41 7.16
CA TYR A 107 5.75 4.26 7.23
C TYR A 107 6.85 4.44 6.18
N ASN A 108 8.10 4.26 6.59
CA ASN A 108 9.27 4.46 5.73
C ASN A 108 10.21 3.26 5.69
N ASP A 109 10.00 2.28 6.56
CA ASP A 109 10.75 1.04 6.55
C ASP A 109 9.78 -0.11 6.25
N LEU A 110 10.15 -0.97 5.30
CA LEU A 110 9.44 -2.18 4.95
C LEU A 110 10.35 -3.39 5.20
N TYR A 111 9.84 -4.39 5.89
CA TYR A 111 10.48 -5.67 6.11
C TYR A 111 9.68 -6.75 5.39
N GLU A 112 10.27 -7.35 4.38
CA GLU A 112 9.70 -8.45 3.60
C GLU A 112 10.14 -9.79 4.20
N ALA A 113 9.32 -10.83 4.04
CA ALA A 113 9.61 -12.22 4.45
C ALA A 113 9.99 -12.36 5.93
N VAL A 114 9.28 -11.68 6.81
CA VAL A 114 9.47 -11.79 8.26
C VAL A 114 8.76 -13.02 8.77
N ASP A 115 9.47 -13.85 9.55
CA ASP A 115 8.85 -14.97 10.24
C ASP A 115 7.97 -14.44 11.39
N ILE A 116 6.67 -14.72 11.32
CA ILE A 116 5.71 -14.36 12.36
C ILE A 116 5.02 -15.64 12.81
N PRO A 117 4.99 -15.94 14.12
CA PRO A 117 4.31 -17.11 14.62
C PRO A 117 2.81 -17.05 14.33
N ASP A 118 2.15 -18.21 14.22
CA ASP A 118 0.72 -18.41 13.87
C ASP A 118 -0.18 -17.18 14.14
N ILE A 119 -0.18 -16.27 13.18
CA ILE A 119 -0.80 -14.94 13.31
C ILE A 119 -2.33 -15.05 13.39
N GLY A 120 -2.89 -16.17 12.96
CA GLY A 120 -4.33 -16.43 13.06
C GLY A 120 -4.83 -16.36 14.50
N GLN A 121 -4.00 -16.75 15.46
CA GLN A 121 -4.33 -16.77 16.89
C GLN A 121 -3.93 -15.50 17.66
N VAL A 122 -3.18 -14.61 17.03
CA VAL A 122 -2.76 -13.35 17.66
C VAL A 122 -3.96 -12.43 17.88
N LYS A 123 -4.02 -11.80 19.06
CA LYS A 123 -5.09 -10.88 19.48
C LYS A 123 -4.53 -9.54 19.91
N ALA A 124 -5.37 -8.50 19.83
CA ALA A 124 -5.05 -7.20 20.43
C ALA A 124 -4.67 -7.34 21.91
N GLY A 125 -3.71 -6.53 22.35
CA GLY A 125 -3.14 -6.56 23.69
C GLY A 125 -2.00 -7.56 23.89
N GLN A 126 -1.73 -8.46 22.94
CA GLN A 126 -0.63 -9.42 23.01
C GLN A 126 0.69 -8.81 22.52
N ASN A 127 1.78 -9.38 23.04
CA ASN A 127 3.12 -9.16 22.52
C ASN A 127 3.52 -10.37 21.70
N ILE A 128 4.05 -10.14 20.51
CA ILE A 128 4.62 -11.17 19.64
C ILE A 128 6.06 -10.80 19.25
N MET A 129 6.79 -11.76 18.73
CA MET A 129 8.06 -11.49 18.06
C MET A 129 7.82 -11.35 16.57
N VAL A 130 8.39 -10.30 15.99
CA VAL A 130 8.42 -10.04 14.55
C VAL A 130 9.89 -9.94 14.17
N GLY A 131 10.45 -11.03 13.65
CA GLY A 131 11.89 -11.17 13.57
C GLY A 131 12.52 -11.14 14.98
N ASP A 132 13.45 -10.24 15.19
CA ASP A 132 14.13 -10.02 16.47
C ASP A 132 13.45 -8.97 17.38
N LYS A 133 12.37 -8.34 16.92
CA LYS A 133 11.69 -7.24 17.62
C LYS A 133 10.45 -7.72 18.38
N LYS A 134 10.32 -7.27 19.62
CA LYS A 134 9.09 -7.45 20.41
C LYS A 134 8.09 -6.37 20.01
N VAL A 135 6.92 -6.80 19.52
CA VAL A 135 5.86 -5.95 19.00
C VAL A 135 4.60 -6.15 19.83
N MET A 136 3.97 -5.05 20.28
CA MET A 136 2.70 -5.08 20.99
C MET A 136 1.57 -4.77 20.01
N ILE A 137 0.67 -5.73 19.82
CA ILE A 137 -0.51 -5.60 18.96
C ILE A 137 -1.54 -4.69 19.61
N LYS A 138 -1.94 -3.65 18.91
CA LYS A 138 -2.98 -2.70 19.32
C LYS A 138 -4.34 -3.10 18.76
N GLU A 139 -4.36 -3.46 17.50
CA GLU A 139 -5.57 -3.82 16.77
C GLU A 139 -5.29 -4.98 15.83
N LYS A 140 -6.34 -5.75 15.52
CA LYS A 140 -6.38 -6.76 14.48
C LYS A 140 -7.70 -6.61 13.75
N GLY A 141 -7.62 -6.56 12.43
CA GLY A 141 -8.80 -6.48 11.59
C GLY A 141 -8.67 -7.30 10.32
N LYS A 142 -9.75 -7.29 9.56
CA LYS A 142 -9.82 -7.80 8.21
C LYS A 142 -10.37 -6.72 7.31
N ALA A 143 -9.83 -6.63 6.11
CA ALA A 143 -10.32 -5.72 5.10
C ALA A 143 -10.28 -6.39 3.73
N VAL A 144 -11.07 -5.87 2.81
CA VAL A 144 -11.12 -6.31 1.43
C VAL A 144 -10.55 -5.19 0.56
N VAL A 145 -9.68 -5.53 -0.38
CA VAL A 145 -9.18 -4.58 -1.38
C VAL A 145 -10.37 -4.13 -2.24
N GLU A 146 -10.73 -2.86 -2.13
CA GLU A 146 -11.81 -2.27 -2.94
C GLU A 146 -11.31 -1.92 -4.34
N GLY A 147 -10.09 -1.44 -4.45
CA GLY A 147 -9.42 -1.11 -5.71
C GLY A 147 -8.12 -0.36 -5.51
N ALA A 148 -7.53 0.00 -6.63
CA ALA A 148 -6.26 0.70 -6.65
C ALA A 148 -6.16 1.68 -7.82
N GLU A 149 -5.26 2.65 -7.71
CA GLU A 149 -4.95 3.62 -8.76
C GLU A 149 -3.49 4.06 -8.73
N GLY A 150 -2.99 4.54 -9.88
CA GLY A 150 -1.63 5.08 -9.99
C GLY A 150 -0.54 4.00 -10.03
N GLU A 151 0.61 4.33 -9.47
CA GLU A 151 1.78 3.45 -9.38
C GLU A 151 1.86 2.83 -7.99
N LEU A 152 2.11 1.50 -7.91
CA LEU A 152 2.14 0.77 -6.65
C LEU A 152 3.45 0.01 -6.49
N TYR A 153 3.83 -0.26 -5.24
CA TYR A 153 4.95 -1.12 -4.90
C TYR A 153 4.55 -2.61 -4.88
N PHE A 154 3.32 -2.91 -4.44
CA PHE A 154 2.78 -4.27 -4.36
C PHE A 154 1.70 -4.50 -5.41
N TYR A 155 1.52 -5.76 -5.79
CA TYR A 155 0.33 -6.19 -6.51
C TYR A 155 -0.78 -6.48 -5.50
N VAL A 156 -1.94 -5.92 -5.76
CA VAL A 156 -3.16 -6.23 -5.03
C VAL A 156 -4.26 -6.59 -6.02
N GLU A 157 -5.04 -7.60 -5.67
CA GLU A 157 -6.20 -8.01 -6.45
C GLU A 157 -7.47 -7.45 -5.80
N PRO A 158 -8.24 -6.59 -6.50
CA PRO A 158 -9.52 -6.12 -5.99
C PRO A 158 -10.46 -7.28 -5.65
N GLY A 159 -11.03 -7.25 -4.44
CA GLY A 159 -11.84 -8.32 -3.88
C GLY A 159 -11.08 -9.31 -2.99
N SER A 160 -9.74 -9.29 -2.97
CA SER A 160 -8.97 -10.11 -2.03
C SER A 160 -9.10 -9.60 -0.59
N GLU A 161 -9.06 -10.54 0.36
CA GLU A 161 -9.06 -10.23 1.80
C GLU A 161 -7.64 -10.09 2.31
N ILE A 162 -7.40 -9.09 3.15
CA ILE A 162 -6.18 -8.99 3.97
C ILE A 162 -6.53 -9.11 5.46
N ILE A 163 -5.57 -9.59 6.24
CA ILE A 163 -5.58 -9.46 7.69
C ILE A 163 -4.55 -8.39 8.04
N TYR A 164 -4.97 -7.37 8.77
CA TYR A 164 -4.07 -6.31 9.21
C TYR A 164 -3.94 -6.26 10.72
N PHE A 165 -2.80 -5.74 11.18
CA PHE A 165 -2.53 -5.46 12.58
C PHE A 165 -1.89 -4.10 12.71
N ASP A 166 -2.45 -3.29 13.59
CA ASP A 166 -1.79 -2.12 14.11
C ASP A 166 -1.05 -2.47 15.39
N ALA A 167 0.19 -2.05 15.47
CA ALA A 167 1.07 -2.44 16.55
C ALA A 167 2.08 -1.32 16.90
N VAL A 168 2.83 -1.53 17.95
CA VAL A 168 3.93 -0.64 18.36
C VAL A 168 5.14 -1.45 18.81
N SER A 169 6.33 -0.94 18.50
CA SER A 169 7.61 -1.46 18.97
C SER A 169 8.55 -0.30 19.25
N GLU A 170 9.10 -0.22 20.45
CA GLU A 170 10.08 0.82 20.83
C GLU A 170 9.65 2.26 20.49
N GLY A 171 8.36 2.55 20.65
CA GLY A 171 7.78 3.87 20.36
C GLY A 171 7.51 4.16 18.89
N ARG A 172 7.77 3.21 18.00
CA ARG A 172 7.44 3.30 16.55
C ARG A 172 6.11 2.61 16.27
N LYS A 173 5.36 3.14 15.32
CA LYS A 173 4.20 2.45 14.74
C LYS A 173 4.68 1.28 13.89
N ILE A 174 3.98 0.16 13.99
CA ILE A 174 4.17 -1.03 13.17
C ILE A 174 2.82 -1.37 12.55
N ALA A 175 2.78 -1.54 11.25
CA ALA A 175 1.66 -2.16 10.55
C ALA A 175 2.12 -3.52 10.02
N ILE A 176 1.26 -4.53 10.14
CA ILE A 176 1.51 -5.87 9.61
C ILE A 176 0.32 -6.20 8.72
N GLU A 177 0.59 -6.56 7.49
CA GLU A 177 -0.42 -6.96 6.52
C GLU A 177 -0.13 -8.35 6.00
N ILE A 178 -1.19 -9.14 5.86
CA ILE A 178 -1.11 -10.52 5.39
C ILE A 178 -2.11 -10.71 4.27
N SER A 179 -1.60 -11.02 3.11
CA SER A 179 -2.35 -11.38 1.91
C SER A 179 -1.78 -12.65 1.31
N ASP A 180 -2.63 -13.59 0.89
CA ASP A 180 -2.23 -14.81 0.15
C ASP A 180 -0.96 -15.52 0.65
N ASN A 181 -0.72 -15.54 1.97
CA ASN A 181 0.46 -16.05 2.67
C ASN A 181 1.74 -15.17 2.55
N GLU A 182 1.64 -13.99 1.98
CA GLU A 182 2.69 -12.97 2.07
C GLU A 182 2.48 -12.12 3.32
N VAL A 183 3.55 -11.84 4.01
CA VAL A 183 3.55 -11.01 5.23
C VAL A 183 4.41 -9.80 4.97
N GLU A 184 3.82 -8.64 5.11
CA GLU A 184 4.48 -7.34 4.99
C GLU A 184 4.46 -6.63 6.34
N VAL A 185 5.60 -6.12 6.75
CA VAL A 185 5.75 -5.41 8.02
C VAL A 185 6.30 -4.03 7.75
N PHE A 186 5.52 -3.03 8.07
CA PHE A 186 5.89 -1.64 7.93
C PHE A 186 6.25 -1.06 9.29
N SER A 187 7.30 -0.24 9.34
CA SER A 187 7.67 0.51 10.52
C SER A 187 7.69 2.00 10.21
N GLY A 188 7.09 2.79 11.08
CA GLY A 188 6.88 4.22 10.83
C GLY A 188 6.93 5.08 12.09
N ARG A 189 6.45 6.30 11.93
CA ARG A 189 6.41 7.34 12.95
C ARG A 189 5.00 7.82 13.20
#